data_58793abe3fe0dc5580bc34cc18b004cf
#
_entry.id   58793abe3fe0dc5580bc34cc18b004cf
#
_cell.length_a   1.000
_cell.length_b   1.000
_cell.length_c   1.000
_cell.angle_alpha   90.00
_cell.angle_beta   90.00
_cell.angle_gamma   90.00
#
_symmetry.space_group_name_H-M   'P 1'
#
loop_
_entity.id
_entity.type
_entity.pdbx_description
1 polymer ?
#
loop_
_entity_poly.entity_id
_entity_poly.type
_entity_poly.pdbx_seq_one_letter_code
_entity_poly.pdbx_strand_id
1 'polypeptide(L)'
;MWKKNRKRVLALGLTFSIIIGMAGCGKEEQMKAETNPDTPVSEVQFPLKEKAELSFITNAPATSTQNPNERIIFKRLEKETNVHIDWTCFVADQFSDKKNLALAQFGNLPDGLFNAGMSDYDLLRYAKQGIIIPLENLIDKYMPNLQAVFEKYPEYRTMCTAPDGHIYSFPWIEQLGAGKEAIQAIGDIPYINKKWLDYLGLEVPTTTDELEQVLIAFRDHADDLKKEFQIDGDVIPMSFIINNGDQDPAILPQIH
;
A
#
# COMPACT_ATOMS: atom_id res chain seq x y z
N MET A 1 -7.29 51.21 -22.81
CA MET A 1 -8.59 51.69 -22.26
C MET A 1 -9.03 50.66 -21.24
N TRP A 2 -9.10 50.84 -19.99
CA TRP A 2 -9.28 51.91 -19.03
C TRP A 2 -8.94 51.40 -17.62
N LYS A 3 -8.10 52.09 -16.94
CA LYS A 3 -7.99 52.83 -15.66
C LYS A 3 -8.03 51.92 -14.39
N LYS A 4 -6.90 51.79 -13.80
CA LYS A 4 -6.27 52.33 -12.55
C LYS A 4 -7.26 52.98 -11.57
N ASN A 5 -7.32 52.43 -10.36
CA ASN A 5 -7.41 53.23 -9.16
C ASN A 5 -6.60 52.64 -7.99
N ARG A 6 -5.51 53.33 -7.69
CA ARG A 6 -4.74 53.25 -6.46
C ARG A 6 -5.44 54.11 -5.39
N LYS A 7 -5.59 53.65 -4.18
CA LYS A 7 -5.59 54.51 -3.01
C LYS A 7 -4.56 54.03 -2.00
N ARG A 8 -3.55 54.88 -1.81
CA ARG A 8 -2.59 54.90 -0.71
C ARG A 8 -3.26 55.55 0.52
N VAL A 9 -3.01 55.07 1.72
CA VAL A 9 -2.96 55.84 2.98
C VAL A 9 -1.96 55.10 3.85
N LEU A 10 -0.83 55.60 3.95
CA LEU A 10 -0.04 56.33 4.96
C LEU A 10 0.16 55.61 6.30
N ALA A 11 1.43 55.52 6.58
CA ALA A 11 2.07 55.05 7.79
C ALA A 11 1.91 56.02 8.98
N LEU A 12 1.99 55.47 10.19
CA LEU A 12 2.56 56.02 11.45
C LEU A 12 2.66 54.79 12.35
N GLY A 13 3.71 54.36 12.86
CA GLY A 13 4.82 54.98 13.56
C GLY A 13 4.71 54.67 15.06
N LEU A 14 5.77 54.09 15.61
CA LEU A 14 6.24 54.15 17.00
C LEU A 14 6.10 52.92 17.90
N THR A 15 7.25 52.36 18.13
CA THR A 15 8.06 52.18 19.37
C THR A 15 7.81 50.94 20.22
N PHE A 16 8.82 50.09 20.19
CA PHE A 16 9.67 49.64 21.31
C PHE A 16 8.95 49.26 22.62
N SER A 17 8.91 47.99 22.92
CA SER A 17 9.18 47.48 24.25
C SER A 17 9.68 46.05 24.20
N ILE A 18 10.99 45.89 24.44
CA ILE A 18 11.61 44.62 24.78
C ILE A 18 11.16 44.30 26.21
N ILE A 19 10.47 43.21 26.40
CA ILE A 19 10.36 42.54 27.69
C ILE A 19 10.90 41.13 27.52
N ILE A 20 12.11 40.96 28.08
CA ILE A 20 12.69 39.65 28.39
C ILE A 20 11.83 39.05 29.50
N GLY A 21 11.14 37.97 29.21
CA GLY A 21 10.46 37.12 30.17
C GLY A 21 10.89 35.69 29.95
N MET A 22 11.90 35.25 30.66
CA MET A 22 12.24 33.84 30.82
C MET A 22 11.15 33.11 31.60
N ALA A 23 11.04 31.84 31.31
CA ALA A 23 10.27 30.81 31.99
C ALA A 23 8.80 30.69 31.59
N GLY A 24 8.54 29.77 30.72
CA GLY A 24 7.26 29.15 30.49
C GLY A 24 7.50 27.78 29.90
N CYS A 25 7.47 26.74 30.73
CA CYS A 25 7.26 25.37 30.28
C CYS A 25 6.03 25.37 29.38
N GLY A 26 6.25 25.35 28.09
CA GLY A 26 5.21 25.04 27.13
C GLY A 26 4.79 23.60 27.36
N LYS A 27 3.61 23.43 27.93
CA LYS A 27 2.88 22.17 27.77
C LYS A 27 2.81 21.90 26.28
N GLU A 28 3.38 20.77 25.86
CA GLU A 28 3.03 20.16 24.59
C GLU A 28 1.50 19.97 24.60
N GLU A 29 0.77 20.86 23.96
CA GLU A 29 -0.58 20.57 23.52
C GLU A 29 -0.42 19.51 22.41
N GLN A 30 -0.49 18.25 22.82
CA GLN A 30 -0.82 17.17 21.91
C GLN A 30 -2.08 17.60 21.17
N MET A 31 -1.99 17.78 19.84
CA MET A 31 -3.16 17.90 19.00
C MET A 31 -4.00 16.64 19.23
N LYS A 32 -5.00 16.75 20.10
CA LYS A 32 -6.02 15.73 20.21
C LYS A 32 -6.74 15.74 18.88
N ALA A 33 -6.60 14.64 18.14
CA ALA A 33 -7.51 14.38 17.05
C ALA A 33 -8.92 14.48 17.63
N GLU A 34 -9.67 15.50 17.24
CA GLU A 34 -11.09 15.58 17.54
C GLU A 34 -11.76 14.45 16.77
N THR A 35 -11.78 13.28 17.38
CA THR A 35 -12.65 12.20 16.92
C THR A 35 -14.06 12.70 17.21
N ASN A 36 -14.85 12.90 16.15
CA ASN A 36 -16.28 13.13 16.30
C ASN A 36 -16.84 11.91 17.05
N PRO A 37 -17.33 12.14 18.28
CA PRO A 37 -17.55 11.03 19.17
C PRO A 37 -18.94 10.46 18.92
N ASP A 38 -19.10 9.21 19.25
CA ASP A 38 -20.28 8.64 19.85
C ASP A 38 -21.33 7.97 18.97
N THR A 39 -21.09 7.72 17.68
CA THR A 39 -21.91 6.71 17.01
C THR A 39 -21.22 5.36 17.17
N PRO A 40 -21.77 4.42 17.95
CA PRO A 40 -21.21 3.06 18.00
C PRO A 40 -21.13 2.48 16.60
N VAL A 41 -20.05 1.78 16.28
CA VAL A 41 -19.86 1.14 14.96
C VAL A 41 -21.03 0.22 14.59
N SER A 42 -21.68 -0.38 15.59
CA SER A 42 -22.91 -1.15 15.42
C SER A 42 -24.10 -0.35 14.86
N GLU A 43 -24.06 0.98 14.92
CA GLU A 43 -25.11 1.87 14.40
C GLU A 43 -24.76 2.48 13.05
N VAL A 44 -23.52 2.36 12.58
CA VAL A 44 -23.13 2.85 11.24
C VAL A 44 -23.66 1.88 10.20
N GLN A 45 -24.56 2.37 9.38
CA GLN A 45 -25.13 1.62 8.26
C GLN A 45 -24.49 2.08 6.96
N PHE A 46 -24.00 1.12 6.17
CA PHE A 46 -23.52 1.37 4.82
C PHE A 46 -24.56 0.98 3.77
N PRO A 47 -24.63 1.70 2.64
CA PRO A 47 -23.88 2.94 2.35
C PRO A 47 -24.29 4.09 3.27
N LEU A 48 -23.36 4.99 3.56
CA LEU A 48 -23.65 6.22 4.32
C LEU A 48 -24.74 7.03 3.63
N LYS A 49 -25.59 7.71 4.42
CA LYS A 49 -26.67 8.56 3.89
C LYS A 49 -26.11 9.77 3.11
N GLU A 50 -25.05 10.36 3.63
CA GLU A 50 -24.32 11.45 3.01
C GLU A 50 -22.97 10.93 2.51
N LYS A 51 -22.55 11.44 1.36
CA LYS A 51 -21.24 11.07 0.78
C LYS A 51 -20.14 11.60 1.68
N ALA A 52 -19.23 10.72 2.10
CA ALA A 52 -18.00 11.12 2.76
C ALA A 52 -16.85 11.16 1.75
N GLU A 53 -15.94 12.10 1.93
CA GLU A 53 -14.74 12.24 1.09
C GLU A 53 -13.50 12.18 1.97
N LEU A 54 -12.52 11.38 1.55
CA LEU A 54 -11.23 11.21 2.21
C LEU A 54 -10.12 11.42 1.19
N SER A 55 -9.00 11.97 1.61
CA SER A 55 -7.81 12.16 0.79
C SER A 55 -6.72 11.17 1.19
N PHE A 56 -6.15 10.45 0.20
CA PHE A 56 -5.09 9.49 0.44
C PHE A 56 -3.92 9.66 -0.50
N ILE A 57 -2.71 9.41 0.02
CA ILE A 57 -1.50 9.29 -0.78
C ILE A 57 -1.16 7.81 -0.93
N THR A 58 -0.82 7.41 -2.16
CA THR A 58 -0.41 6.04 -2.50
C THR A 58 0.62 6.02 -3.63
N ASN A 59 1.03 4.83 -4.03
CA ASN A 59 1.89 4.62 -5.19
C ASN A 59 1.40 3.49 -6.07
N ALA A 60 1.85 3.53 -7.33
CA ALA A 60 1.64 2.45 -8.28
C ALA A 60 2.84 2.35 -9.24
N PRO A 61 3.14 1.16 -9.80
CA PRO A 61 4.11 1.02 -10.87
C PRO A 61 3.75 1.90 -12.07
N ALA A 62 4.74 2.42 -12.79
CA ALA A 62 4.51 3.26 -13.98
C ALA A 62 3.69 2.56 -15.07
N THR A 63 3.71 1.22 -15.09
CA THR A 63 2.98 0.37 -16.03
C THR A 63 1.51 0.15 -15.67
N SER A 64 1.05 0.62 -14.51
CA SER A 64 -0.34 0.51 -14.07
C SER A 64 -1.04 1.86 -14.01
N THR A 65 -2.38 1.85 -13.90
CA THR A 65 -3.14 3.09 -13.73
C THR A 65 -2.66 3.86 -12.50
N GLN A 66 -2.48 5.15 -12.66
CA GLN A 66 -2.14 6.08 -11.58
C GLN A 66 -3.40 6.62 -10.88
N ASN A 67 -4.58 6.19 -11.30
CA ASN A 67 -5.83 6.49 -10.63
C ASN A 67 -6.44 5.22 -10.01
N PRO A 68 -6.29 4.98 -8.69
CA PRO A 68 -6.88 3.81 -8.03
C PRO A 68 -8.39 3.68 -8.22
N ASN A 69 -9.13 4.79 -8.40
CA ASN A 69 -10.58 4.76 -8.61
C ASN A 69 -11.00 4.10 -9.94
N GLU A 70 -10.07 3.87 -10.86
CA GLU A 70 -10.34 3.08 -12.06
C GLU A 70 -10.40 1.57 -11.77
N ARG A 71 -9.84 1.12 -10.66
CA ARG A 71 -9.84 -0.29 -10.26
C ARG A 71 -11.20 -0.70 -9.73
N ILE A 72 -11.63 -1.90 -10.11
CA ILE A 72 -12.95 -2.43 -9.76
C ILE A 72 -13.21 -2.49 -8.26
N ILE A 73 -12.17 -2.75 -7.46
CA ILE A 73 -12.30 -2.86 -6.01
C ILE A 73 -12.69 -1.51 -5.38
N PHE A 74 -12.05 -0.40 -5.78
CA PHE A 74 -12.38 0.92 -5.25
C PHE A 74 -13.74 1.43 -5.73
N LYS A 75 -14.13 1.11 -6.98
CA LYS A 75 -15.49 1.38 -7.47
C LYS A 75 -16.57 0.66 -6.66
N ARG A 76 -16.30 -0.60 -6.28
CA ARG A 76 -17.21 -1.36 -5.41
C ARG A 76 -17.26 -0.80 -4.01
N LEU A 77 -16.10 -0.50 -3.43
CA LEU A 77 -16.00 0.12 -2.10
C LEU A 77 -16.79 1.43 -2.02
N GLU A 78 -16.60 2.35 -2.97
CA GLU A 78 -17.35 3.60 -3.02
C GLU A 78 -18.86 3.34 -3.11
N LYS A 79 -19.28 2.41 -3.95
CA LYS A 79 -20.70 2.05 -4.09
C LYS A 79 -21.29 1.46 -2.81
N GLU A 80 -20.54 0.59 -2.12
CA GLU A 80 -21.01 -0.12 -0.93
C GLU A 80 -20.98 0.76 0.32
N THR A 81 -20.06 1.73 0.37
CA THR A 81 -19.87 2.56 1.56
C THR A 81 -20.39 3.97 1.43
N ASN A 82 -20.55 4.50 0.22
CA ASN A 82 -20.75 5.93 -0.09
C ASN A 82 -19.59 6.79 0.42
N VAL A 83 -18.36 6.24 0.44
CA VAL A 83 -17.13 6.96 0.78
C VAL A 83 -16.28 7.08 -0.48
N HIS A 84 -16.01 8.30 -0.90
CA HIS A 84 -15.11 8.60 -2.00
C HIS A 84 -13.69 8.83 -1.47
N ILE A 85 -12.69 8.31 -2.18
CA ILE A 85 -11.29 8.58 -1.87
C ILE A 85 -10.68 9.40 -2.99
N ASP A 86 -10.21 10.58 -2.64
CA ASP A 86 -9.39 11.41 -3.54
C ASP A 86 -7.92 10.97 -3.42
N TRP A 87 -7.41 10.38 -4.49
CA TRP A 87 -6.09 9.77 -4.51
C TRP A 87 -5.03 10.70 -5.08
N THR A 88 -4.00 10.96 -4.29
CA THR A 88 -2.71 11.42 -4.81
C THR A 88 -1.81 10.20 -5.02
N CYS A 89 -1.75 9.71 -6.26
CA CYS A 89 -0.96 8.53 -6.61
C CYS A 89 0.36 8.94 -7.28
N PHE A 90 1.47 8.50 -6.71
CA PHE A 90 2.80 8.72 -7.28
C PHE A 90 3.32 7.45 -7.96
N VAL A 91 4.20 7.63 -8.94
CA VAL A 91 4.95 6.51 -9.50
C VAL A 91 5.86 5.91 -8.43
N ALA A 92 5.91 4.59 -8.33
CA ALA A 92 6.58 3.86 -7.25
C ALA A 92 8.05 4.30 -7.06
N ASP A 93 8.80 4.49 -8.14
CA ASP A 93 10.22 4.89 -8.10
C ASP A 93 10.44 6.28 -7.47
N GLN A 94 9.43 7.14 -7.48
CA GLN A 94 9.50 8.50 -6.93
C GLN A 94 8.77 8.62 -5.59
N PHE A 95 8.15 7.54 -5.13
CA PHE A 95 7.20 7.61 -4.04
C PHE A 95 7.84 8.07 -2.73
N SER A 96 9.02 7.57 -2.39
CA SER A 96 9.69 7.92 -1.13
C SER A 96 9.88 9.42 -0.99
N ASP A 97 10.43 10.07 -2.02
CA ASP A 97 10.71 11.51 -1.99
C ASP A 97 9.42 12.34 -1.99
N LYS A 98 8.46 11.95 -2.83
CA LYS A 98 7.17 12.65 -2.93
C LYS A 98 6.34 12.52 -1.64
N LYS A 99 6.33 11.34 -1.03
CA LYS A 99 5.71 11.11 0.27
C LYS A 99 6.31 12.00 1.35
N ASN A 100 7.65 12.00 1.46
CA ASN A 100 8.34 12.81 2.45
C ASN A 100 8.08 14.31 2.26
N LEU A 101 8.05 14.78 1.00
CA LEU A 101 7.72 16.17 0.69
C LEU A 101 6.27 16.52 1.07
N ALA A 102 5.32 15.64 0.78
CA ALA A 102 3.92 15.84 1.14
C ALA A 102 3.73 15.87 2.66
N LEU A 103 4.37 14.97 3.41
CA LEU A 103 4.29 14.92 4.87
C LEU A 103 5.01 16.10 5.55
N ALA A 104 5.94 16.77 4.87
CA ALA A 104 6.57 17.98 5.37
C ALA A 104 5.68 19.24 5.28
N GLN A 105 4.55 19.17 4.58
CA GLN A 105 3.62 20.28 4.43
C GLN A 105 2.60 20.30 5.58
N PHE A 106 3.06 20.72 6.76
CA PHE A 106 2.19 20.90 7.93
C PHE A 106 1.02 21.83 7.59
N GLY A 107 -0.21 21.34 7.74
CA GLY A 107 -1.43 22.11 7.46
C GLY A 107 -2.19 21.71 6.18
N ASN A 108 -1.63 20.81 5.40
CA ASN A 108 -2.32 20.20 4.25
C ASN A 108 -1.96 18.71 4.15
N LEU A 109 -2.09 18.00 5.27
CA LEU A 109 -1.86 16.55 5.31
C LEU A 109 -3.05 15.81 4.73
N PRO A 110 -2.84 14.67 4.06
CA PRO A 110 -3.94 13.79 3.65
C PRO A 110 -4.56 13.11 4.89
N ASP A 111 -5.78 12.61 4.73
CA ASP A 111 -6.44 11.82 5.78
C ASP A 111 -5.72 10.48 6.02
N GLY A 112 -5.03 9.95 5.01
CA GLY A 112 -4.29 8.73 5.16
C GLY A 112 -3.23 8.46 4.11
N LEU A 113 -2.40 7.47 4.42
CA LEU A 113 -1.43 6.88 3.51
C LEU A 113 -1.82 5.44 3.25
N PHE A 114 -1.80 5.03 2.00
CA PHE A 114 -2.11 3.66 1.60
C PHE A 114 -0.92 3.02 0.91
N ASN A 115 -0.53 1.83 1.36
CA ASN A 115 0.64 1.09 0.85
C ASN A 115 1.93 1.94 0.87
N ALA A 116 2.17 2.61 2.00
CA ALA A 116 3.23 3.61 2.09
C ALA A 116 4.62 3.04 2.37
N GLY A 117 4.74 1.76 2.76
CA GLY A 117 6.02 1.10 3.02
C GLY A 117 6.88 1.87 4.03
N MET A 118 6.28 2.28 5.16
CA MET A 118 7.00 3.05 6.17
C MET A 118 7.76 2.11 7.11
N SER A 119 9.01 2.44 7.37
CA SER A 119 9.81 1.76 8.40
C SER A 119 9.33 2.16 9.81
N ASP A 120 9.65 1.35 10.82
CA ASP A 120 9.38 1.68 12.23
C ASP A 120 10.03 3.01 12.63
N TYR A 121 11.20 3.29 12.10
CA TYR A 121 11.88 4.58 12.31
C TYR A 121 11.06 5.75 11.77
N ASP A 122 10.51 5.63 10.56
CA ASP A 122 9.67 6.67 9.97
C ASP A 122 8.35 6.83 10.74
N LEU A 123 7.73 5.72 11.14
CA LEU A 123 6.51 5.75 11.95
C LEU A 123 6.74 6.51 13.25
N LEU A 124 7.78 6.16 14.01
CA LEU A 124 8.12 6.85 15.26
C LEU A 124 8.48 8.32 15.04
N ARG A 125 9.21 8.63 13.97
CA ARG A 125 9.58 10.01 13.63
C ARG A 125 8.38 10.87 13.34
N TYR A 126 7.45 10.38 12.51
CA TYR A 126 6.24 11.12 12.15
C TYR A 126 5.23 11.17 13.29
N ALA A 127 5.16 10.14 14.12
CA ALA A 127 4.37 10.14 15.34
C ALA A 127 4.81 11.22 16.33
N LYS A 128 6.12 11.35 16.58
CA LYS A 128 6.69 12.41 17.43
C LYS A 128 6.41 13.81 16.90
N GLN A 129 6.23 13.97 15.61
CA GLN A 129 5.89 15.23 14.97
C GLN A 129 4.37 15.49 14.92
N GLY A 130 3.54 14.54 15.38
CA GLY A 130 2.08 14.63 15.31
C GLY A 130 1.50 14.52 13.90
N ILE A 131 2.29 14.02 12.94
CA ILE A 131 1.86 13.81 11.54
C ILE A 131 1.01 12.55 11.41
N ILE A 132 1.34 11.51 12.16
CA ILE A 132 0.54 10.30 12.28
C ILE A 132 0.09 10.13 13.74
N ILE A 133 -1.02 9.45 13.94
CA ILE A 133 -1.65 9.28 15.24
C ILE A 133 -1.65 7.81 15.67
N PRO A 134 -1.65 7.53 16.99
CA PRO A 134 -1.90 6.20 17.51
C PRO A 134 -3.29 5.68 17.14
N LEU A 135 -3.37 4.44 16.71
CA LEU A 135 -4.59 3.84 16.16
C LEU A 135 -5.24 2.81 17.08
N GLU A 136 -4.56 2.33 18.13
CA GLU A 136 -5.03 1.23 18.99
C GLU A 136 -6.43 1.49 19.54
N ASN A 137 -6.70 2.70 20.05
CA ASN A 137 -8.01 3.04 20.58
C ASN A 137 -9.09 3.11 19.48
N LEU A 138 -8.73 3.52 18.27
CA LEU A 138 -9.65 3.53 17.12
C LEU A 138 -9.92 2.11 16.62
N ILE A 139 -8.90 1.26 16.59
CA ILE A 139 -9.04 -0.16 16.27
C ILE A 139 -9.98 -0.82 17.29
N ASP A 140 -9.72 -0.61 18.57
CA ASP A 140 -10.50 -1.24 19.65
C ASP A 140 -11.95 -0.71 19.70
N LYS A 141 -12.21 0.50 19.24
CA LYS A 141 -13.57 1.06 19.23
C LYS A 141 -14.32 0.81 17.92
N TYR A 142 -13.65 0.82 16.79
CA TYR A 142 -14.31 0.92 15.48
C TYR A 142 -14.01 -0.22 14.52
N MET A 143 -13.12 -1.16 14.86
CA MET A 143 -12.71 -2.22 13.94
C MET A 143 -12.95 -3.65 14.51
N PRO A 144 -14.22 -4.05 14.71
CA PRO A 144 -14.52 -5.34 15.36
C PRO A 144 -13.95 -6.55 14.59
N ASN A 145 -13.87 -6.47 13.25
CA ASN A 145 -13.29 -7.54 12.45
C ASN A 145 -11.78 -7.68 12.67
N LEU A 146 -11.05 -6.55 12.79
CA LEU A 146 -9.62 -6.57 13.08
C LEU A 146 -9.34 -7.01 14.53
N GLN A 147 -10.19 -6.58 15.47
CA GLN A 147 -10.12 -7.09 16.85
C GLN A 147 -10.27 -8.61 16.90
N ALA A 148 -11.26 -9.18 16.20
CA ALA A 148 -11.45 -10.62 16.17
C ALA A 148 -10.21 -11.35 15.56
N VAL A 149 -9.52 -10.73 14.60
CA VAL A 149 -8.26 -11.26 14.07
C VAL A 149 -7.16 -11.20 15.14
N PHE A 150 -7.02 -10.09 15.84
CA PHE A 150 -6.03 -9.93 16.91
C PHE A 150 -6.30 -10.82 18.13
N GLU A 151 -7.55 -11.08 18.46
CA GLU A 151 -7.92 -12.05 19.50
C GLU A 151 -7.54 -13.48 19.10
N LYS A 152 -7.76 -13.83 17.83
CA LYS A 152 -7.43 -15.16 17.32
C LYS A 152 -5.93 -15.37 17.12
N TYR A 153 -5.22 -14.31 16.77
CA TYR A 153 -3.78 -14.30 16.48
C TYR A 153 -3.10 -13.11 17.19
N PRO A 154 -2.86 -13.23 18.52
CA PRO A 154 -2.31 -12.14 19.32
C PRO A 154 -0.94 -11.64 18.84
N GLU A 155 -0.17 -12.53 18.20
CA GLU A 155 1.11 -12.20 17.58
C GLU A 155 1.00 -11.10 16.50
N TYR A 156 -0.11 -11.03 15.78
CA TYR A 156 -0.31 -9.99 14.74
C TYR A 156 -0.45 -8.61 15.38
N ARG A 157 -1.14 -8.50 16.52
CA ARG A 157 -1.20 -7.23 17.26
C ARG A 157 0.21 -6.83 17.74
N THR A 158 0.97 -7.79 18.26
CA THR A 158 2.35 -7.55 18.70
C THR A 158 3.24 -7.09 17.56
N MET A 159 3.14 -7.72 16.38
CA MET A 159 3.91 -7.34 15.19
C MET A 159 3.56 -5.93 14.65
N CYS A 160 2.32 -5.47 14.87
CA CYS A 160 1.89 -4.13 14.48
C CYS A 160 2.24 -3.05 15.52
N THR A 161 2.67 -3.46 16.72
CA THR A 161 2.97 -2.53 17.80
C THR A 161 4.41 -2.03 17.67
N ALA A 162 4.56 -0.71 17.52
CA ALA A 162 5.86 -0.06 17.46
C ALA A 162 6.60 -0.13 18.82
N PRO A 163 7.93 0.11 18.85
CA PRO A 163 8.72 0.02 20.10
C PRO A 163 8.28 0.94 21.23
N ASP A 164 7.53 1.98 20.95
CA ASP A 164 6.94 2.88 21.95
C ASP A 164 5.58 2.40 22.51
N GLY A 165 5.11 1.26 22.05
CA GLY A 165 3.88 0.62 22.53
C GLY A 165 2.61 1.01 21.78
N HIS A 166 2.72 1.81 20.73
CA HIS A 166 1.59 2.27 19.92
C HIS A 166 1.48 1.54 18.58
N ILE A 167 0.26 1.52 18.02
CA ILE A 167 -0.01 1.03 16.66
C ILE A 167 -0.27 2.25 15.76
N TYR A 168 0.51 2.39 14.68
CA TYR A 168 0.43 3.54 13.76
C TYR A 168 -0.04 3.18 12.36
N SER A 169 -0.27 1.90 12.08
CA SER A 169 -0.71 1.43 10.78
C SER A 169 -1.65 0.24 10.89
N PHE A 170 -2.53 0.09 9.90
CA PHE A 170 -3.28 -1.14 9.73
C PHE A 170 -2.39 -2.19 9.05
N PRO A 171 -2.40 -3.43 9.54
CA PRO A 171 -1.55 -4.48 8.98
C PRO A 171 -2.05 -4.93 7.61
N TRP A 172 -1.12 -5.35 6.77
CA TRP A 172 -1.41 -6.26 5.70
C TRP A 172 -1.30 -7.69 6.24
N ILE A 173 -2.42 -8.39 6.26
CA ILE A 173 -2.49 -9.77 6.71
C ILE A 173 -2.84 -10.64 5.51
N GLU A 174 -1.96 -11.57 5.18
CA GLU A 174 -2.16 -12.54 4.12
C GLU A 174 -2.00 -13.96 4.66
N GLN A 175 -3.02 -14.79 4.47
CA GLN A 175 -3.02 -16.19 4.89
C GLN A 175 -3.70 -17.07 3.85
N LEU A 176 -3.07 -18.21 3.54
CA LEU A 176 -3.67 -19.29 2.76
C LEU A 176 -4.44 -20.26 3.68
N GLY A 177 -5.51 -19.75 4.29
CA GLY A 177 -6.29 -20.50 5.26
C GLY A 177 -5.61 -20.60 6.63
N ALA A 178 -6.30 -21.22 7.59
CA ALA A 178 -5.83 -21.30 8.97
C ALA A 178 -4.50 -22.08 9.07
N GLY A 179 -3.47 -21.42 9.59
CA GLY A 179 -2.17 -22.02 9.85
C GLY A 179 -1.31 -22.26 8.61
N LYS A 180 -1.66 -21.70 7.47
CA LYS A 180 -0.84 -21.77 6.26
C LYS A 180 -0.06 -20.48 6.04
N GLU A 181 1.09 -20.61 5.39
CA GLU A 181 1.94 -19.49 5.05
C GLU A 181 1.27 -18.55 4.04
N ALA A 182 1.66 -17.29 4.05
CA ALA A 182 1.23 -16.33 3.06
C ALA A 182 1.77 -16.70 1.67
N ILE A 183 1.02 -16.37 0.62
CA ILE A 183 1.45 -16.62 -0.78
C ILE A 183 2.81 -15.99 -1.05
N GLN A 184 3.07 -14.81 -0.53
CA GLN A 184 4.36 -14.13 -0.68
C GLN A 184 5.54 -14.85 -0.01
N ALA A 185 5.29 -15.65 1.03
CA ALA A 185 6.32 -16.43 1.69
C ALA A 185 6.75 -17.66 0.87
N ILE A 186 5.95 -18.05 -0.12
CA ILE A 186 6.27 -19.19 -1.01
C ILE A 186 7.29 -18.77 -2.08
N GLY A 187 7.49 -17.48 -2.27
CA GLY A 187 8.35 -16.94 -3.31
C GLY A 187 7.73 -17.02 -4.71
N ASP A 188 8.55 -16.91 -5.72
CA ASP A 188 8.09 -17.00 -7.11
C ASP A 188 7.66 -18.42 -7.43
N ILE A 189 6.45 -18.58 -7.95
CA ILE A 189 5.90 -19.88 -8.34
C ILE A 189 6.17 -20.09 -9.83
N PRO A 190 6.88 -21.15 -10.21
CA PRO A 190 7.07 -21.47 -11.61
C PRO A 190 5.76 -21.94 -12.24
N TYR A 191 5.52 -21.50 -13.46
CA TYR A 191 4.38 -21.92 -14.27
C TYR A 191 4.87 -22.69 -15.47
N ILE A 192 4.12 -23.72 -15.86
CA ILE A 192 4.38 -24.47 -17.07
C ILE A 192 3.16 -24.44 -18.00
N ASN A 193 3.38 -24.39 -19.30
CA ASN A 193 2.29 -24.40 -20.27
C ASN A 193 1.69 -25.82 -20.41
N LYS A 194 0.62 -26.06 -19.66
CA LYS A 194 -0.01 -27.38 -19.67
C LYS A 194 -0.55 -27.78 -21.05
N LYS A 195 -0.98 -26.85 -21.89
CA LYS A 195 -1.46 -27.16 -23.24
C LYS A 195 -0.35 -27.74 -24.13
N TRP A 196 0.89 -27.27 -23.94
CA TRP A 196 2.05 -27.79 -24.66
C TRP A 196 2.42 -29.20 -24.18
N LEU A 197 2.34 -29.42 -22.86
CA LEU A 197 2.53 -30.76 -22.29
C LEU A 197 1.51 -31.73 -22.86
N ASP A 198 0.23 -31.39 -22.81
CA ASP A 198 -0.86 -32.25 -23.29
C ASP A 198 -0.72 -32.57 -24.79
N TYR A 199 -0.35 -31.58 -25.60
CA TYR A 199 -0.14 -31.74 -27.04
C TYR A 199 1.02 -32.68 -27.35
N LEU A 200 2.11 -32.59 -26.60
CA LEU A 200 3.30 -33.42 -26.77
C LEU A 200 3.21 -34.75 -25.99
N GLY A 201 2.13 -35.02 -25.27
CA GLY A 201 1.94 -36.22 -24.48
C GLY A 201 2.90 -36.33 -23.29
N LEU A 202 3.29 -35.19 -22.70
CA LEU A 202 4.21 -35.09 -21.57
C LEU A 202 3.47 -34.89 -20.26
N GLU A 203 3.99 -35.45 -19.19
CA GLU A 203 3.51 -35.21 -17.83
C GLU A 203 4.10 -33.92 -17.24
N VAL A 204 3.46 -33.42 -16.16
CA VAL A 204 4.02 -32.29 -15.41
C VAL A 204 5.30 -32.75 -14.71
N PRO A 205 6.45 -32.08 -14.92
CA PRO A 205 7.71 -32.50 -14.34
C PRO A 205 7.69 -32.35 -12.81
N THR A 206 8.23 -33.32 -12.12
CA THR A 206 8.37 -33.37 -10.66
C THR A 206 9.82 -33.32 -10.18
N THR A 207 10.76 -33.46 -11.12
CA THR A 207 12.19 -33.38 -10.88
C THR A 207 12.87 -32.43 -11.86
N THR A 208 14.08 -32.00 -11.55
CA THR A 208 14.89 -31.16 -12.46
C THR A 208 15.20 -31.84 -13.78
N ASP A 209 15.48 -33.14 -13.75
CA ASP A 209 15.79 -33.94 -14.95
C ASP A 209 14.55 -34.03 -15.85
N GLU A 210 13.37 -34.25 -15.27
CA GLU A 210 12.10 -34.24 -16.02
C GLU A 210 11.82 -32.86 -16.60
N LEU A 211 12.08 -31.77 -15.85
CA LEU A 211 11.93 -30.42 -16.35
C LEU A 211 12.87 -30.16 -17.53
N GLU A 212 14.13 -30.59 -17.46
CA GLU A 212 15.05 -30.46 -18.57
C GLU A 212 14.53 -31.16 -19.82
N GLN A 213 14.04 -32.39 -19.69
CA GLN A 213 13.46 -33.14 -20.82
C GLN A 213 12.23 -32.44 -21.42
N VAL A 214 11.37 -31.88 -20.59
CA VAL A 214 10.20 -31.08 -21.03
C VAL A 214 10.68 -29.85 -21.80
N LEU A 215 11.64 -29.11 -21.29
CA LEU A 215 12.14 -27.90 -21.95
C LEU A 215 12.86 -28.23 -23.29
N ILE A 216 13.58 -29.35 -23.35
CA ILE A 216 14.15 -29.87 -24.58
C ILE A 216 13.05 -30.19 -25.58
N ALA A 217 12.00 -30.90 -25.16
CA ALA A 217 10.86 -31.23 -26.02
C ALA A 217 10.15 -29.96 -26.55
N PHE A 218 9.94 -28.94 -25.72
CA PHE A 218 9.37 -27.67 -26.17
C PHE A 218 10.24 -26.97 -27.21
N ARG A 219 11.57 -27.02 -27.07
CA ARG A 219 12.52 -26.50 -28.06
C ARG A 219 12.46 -27.27 -29.36
N ASP A 220 12.55 -28.60 -29.29
CA ASP A 220 12.66 -29.45 -30.45
C ASP A 220 11.37 -29.53 -31.27
N HIS A 221 10.21 -29.31 -30.63
CA HIS A 221 8.89 -29.21 -31.26
C HIS A 221 8.37 -27.78 -31.41
N ALA A 222 9.27 -26.79 -31.39
CA ALA A 222 8.86 -25.38 -31.43
C ALA A 222 8.00 -25.05 -32.64
N ASP A 223 8.32 -25.57 -33.83
CA ASP A 223 7.56 -25.31 -35.07
C ASP A 223 6.16 -25.94 -35.01
N ASP A 224 6.04 -27.15 -34.44
CA ASP A 224 4.74 -27.82 -34.26
C ASP A 224 3.86 -27.05 -33.28
N LEU A 225 4.43 -26.64 -32.15
CA LEU A 225 3.73 -25.82 -31.14
C LEU A 225 3.29 -24.48 -31.73
N LYS A 226 4.17 -23.83 -32.50
CA LYS A 226 3.89 -22.56 -33.16
C LYS A 226 2.71 -22.67 -34.12
N LYS A 227 2.66 -23.73 -34.88
CA LYS A 227 1.59 -24.00 -35.85
C LYS A 227 0.28 -24.35 -35.16
N GLU A 228 0.30 -25.25 -34.18
CA GLU A 228 -0.89 -25.73 -33.48
C GLU A 228 -1.56 -24.61 -32.67
N PHE A 229 -0.76 -23.84 -31.93
CA PHE A 229 -1.27 -22.80 -31.02
C PHE A 229 -1.27 -21.41 -31.64
N GLN A 230 -0.96 -21.26 -32.94
CA GLN A 230 -0.96 -19.99 -33.68
C GLN A 230 -0.12 -18.90 -32.99
N ILE A 231 1.09 -19.26 -32.57
CA ILE A 231 1.98 -18.37 -31.83
C ILE A 231 2.64 -17.39 -32.82
N ASP A 232 2.40 -16.07 -32.61
CA ASP A 232 3.06 -15.01 -33.33
C ASP A 232 4.44 -14.73 -32.68
N GLY A 233 5.48 -15.30 -33.18
CA GLY A 233 6.84 -15.13 -32.61
C GLY A 233 7.54 -16.46 -32.35
N ASP A 234 8.60 -16.43 -31.58
CA ASP A 234 9.36 -17.62 -31.22
C ASP A 234 8.75 -18.36 -30.03
N VAL A 235 8.82 -19.68 -30.07
CA VAL A 235 8.50 -20.50 -28.90
C VAL A 235 9.70 -20.43 -27.95
N ILE A 236 9.49 -19.87 -26.78
CA ILE A 236 10.49 -19.76 -25.71
C ILE A 236 10.17 -20.82 -24.67
N PRO A 237 10.97 -21.89 -24.57
CA PRO A 237 10.71 -22.97 -23.62
C PRO A 237 10.69 -22.54 -22.15
N MET A 238 11.53 -21.58 -21.79
CA MET A 238 11.61 -21.02 -20.43
C MET A 238 11.94 -19.54 -20.48
N SER A 239 11.22 -18.75 -19.71
CA SER A 239 11.56 -17.35 -19.47
C SER A 239 11.43 -17.02 -17.99
N PHE A 240 12.21 -16.07 -17.54
CA PHE A 240 12.18 -15.56 -16.16
C PHE A 240 12.52 -14.08 -16.13
N ILE A 241 12.11 -13.41 -15.06
CA ILE A 241 12.42 -12.00 -14.83
C ILE A 241 13.68 -11.95 -13.96
N ILE A 242 14.73 -11.32 -14.48
CA ILE A 242 15.88 -10.96 -13.64
C ILE A 242 15.56 -9.65 -12.95
N ASN A 243 15.38 -9.69 -11.65
CA ASN A 243 15.16 -8.49 -10.84
C ASN A 243 16.45 -8.19 -10.04
N ASN A 244 16.85 -6.92 -10.04
CA ASN A 244 18.07 -6.49 -9.35
C ASN A 244 17.89 -6.52 -7.83
N GLY A 245 17.97 -7.66 -7.23
CA GLY A 245 18.18 -7.68 -5.80
C GLY A 245 17.64 -8.85 -5.01
N ASP A 246 16.44 -9.36 -5.24
CA ASP A 246 15.88 -10.35 -4.32
C ASP A 246 15.23 -11.56 -4.99
N GLN A 247 15.19 -11.59 -6.31
CA GLN A 247 14.60 -12.69 -7.05
C GLN A 247 15.64 -13.30 -8.00
N ASP A 248 16.60 -13.94 -7.39
CA ASP A 248 17.46 -14.87 -8.12
C ASP A 248 16.55 -15.96 -8.71
N PRO A 249 16.72 -16.32 -9.99
CA PRO A 249 16.01 -17.45 -10.60
C PRO A 249 16.41 -18.80 -9.99
N ALA A 250 16.71 -18.86 -8.74
CA ALA A 250 16.92 -20.08 -7.95
C ALA A 250 15.62 -20.90 -7.82
N ILE A 251 14.82 -20.95 -8.91
CA ILE A 251 13.71 -21.89 -9.06
C ILE A 251 14.24 -23.34 -9.05
N LEU A 252 15.42 -23.53 -9.57
CA LEU A 252 16.01 -24.87 -9.69
C LEU A 252 16.32 -25.56 -8.36
N PRO A 253 16.75 -24.89 -7.28
CA PRO A 253 16.92 -25.55 -5.98
C PRO A 253 15.61 -25.95 -5.27
N GLN A 254 14.46 -25.48 -5.75
CA GLN A 254 13.15 -25.77 -5.12
C GLN A 254 12.47 -27.01 -5.73
N ILE A 255 13.01 -27.54 -6.82
CA ILE A 255 12.53 -28.77 -7.45
C ILE A 255 13.44 -29.92 -6.96
N HIS A 256 13.13 -30.47 -5.79
CA HIS A 256 13.73 -31.67 -5.23
C HIS A 256 12.70 -32.76 -5.05
#